data_7fe5abc81735e3bccacff9b2dcdde1cc
#
_entry.id   7fe5abc81735e3bccacff9b2dcdde1cc
#
_cell.length_a   1.000
_cell.length_b   1.000
_cell.length_c   1.000
_cell.angle_alpha   90.00
_cell.angle_beta   90.00
_cell.angle_gamma   90.00
#
_symmetry.space_group_name_H-M   'P 1'
#
loop_
_entity.id
_entity.type
_entity.pdbx_description
1 polymer ?
#
loop_
_entity_poly.entity_id
_entity_poly.type
_entity_poly.pdbx_seq_one_letter_code
_entity_poly.pdbx_strand_id
1 'polypeptide(L)'
;DPPFPEDNSPNRKPRTGMLTKYMTGEYDLENSFVIGDRLTDMELAHNLGAKGIWLRPEEGAESELAAYATSLSPAYITDDWDKITEYLFAGERRAAVRRATKETDIYVDWNLDGTGKTSISTGLGFFDHMLDQIGKHSGTDLTVRVKGDLEVDEHHTIEDTAIALGEAMLKALGDKRGIERY
;
A
#
# COMPACT_ATOMS: atom_id res chain seq x y z
N ASP A 1 -8.88 6.30 -32.30
CA ASP A 1 -10.17 5.92 -31.69
C ASP A 1 -11.27 6.16 -32.73
N PRO A 2 -12.10 5.17 -33.06
CA PRO A 2 -13.22 5.40 -33.97
C PRO A 2 -14.17 6.42 -33.32
N PRO A 3 -14.66 7.39 -34.08
CA PRO A 3 -15.40 8.54 -33.56
C PRO A 3 -16.81 8.18 -33.04
N PHE A 4 -17.34 7.03 -33.43
CA PHE A 4 -18.73 6.63 -33.10
C PHE A 4 -18.84 5.34 -32.34
N PRO A 5 -19.76 5.24 -31.34
CA PRO A 5 -20.01 4.02 -30.57
C PRO A 5 -20.41 2.81 -31.43
N GLU A 6 -21.10 3.07 -32.55
CA GLU A 6 -21.62 2.08 -33.48
C GLU A 6 -20.54 1.28 -34.21
N ASP A 7 -19.32 1.84 -34.32
CA ASP A 7 -18.20 1.19 -35.03
C ASP A 7 -17.70 -0.09 -34.36
N ASN A 8 -18.19 -0.39 -33.16
CA ASN A 8 -17.91 -1.61 -32.42
C ASN A 8 -16.42 -2.03 -32.40
N SER A 9 -15.52 -1.05 -32.43
CA SER A 9 -14.09 -1.26 -32.56
C SER A 9 -13.48 -2.04 -31.38
N PRO A 10 -12.57 -3.01 -31.62
CA PRO A 10 -11.84 -3.69 -30.55
C PRO A 10 -10.94 -2.76 -29.73
N ASN A 11 -10.64 -1.57 -30.27
CA ASN A 11 -9.77 -0.56 -29.64
C ASN A 11 -10.53 0.44 -28.76
N ARG A 12 -11.86 0.35 -28.71
CA ARG A 12 -12.70 1.25 -27.89
C ARG A 12 -13.03 0.58 -26.54
N LYS A 13 -12.97 1.36 -25.46
CA LYS A 13 -13.43 0.91 -24.13
C LYS A 13 -14.89 0.39 -24.22
N PRO A 14 -15.21 -0.71 -23.56
CA PRO A 14 -14.43 -1.47 -22.56
C PRO A 14 -13.51 -2.55 -23.12
N ARG A 15 -13.24 -2.57 -24.43
CA ARG A 15 -12.38 -3.58 -25.06
C ARG A 15 -10.91 -3.25 -24.89
N THR A 16 -10.09 -4.32 -24.91
CA THR A 16 -8.66 -4.26 -24.58
C THR A 16 -7.72 -4.19 -25.77
N GLY A 17 -8.25 -3.94 -27.01
CA GLY A 17 -7.45 -3.99 -28.23
C GLY A 17 -6.20 -3.11 -28.26
N MET A 18 -6.25 -1.92 -27.64
CA MET A 18 -5.08 -1.05 -27.51
C MET A 18 -4.11 -1.46 -26.39
N LEU A 19 -4.50 -2.39 -25.53
CA LEU A 19 -3.78 -2.76 -24.31
C LEU A 19 -3.22 -4.18 -24.36
N THR A 20 -3.32 -4.86 -25.52
CA THR A 20 -2.88 -6.24 -25.70
C THR A 20 -1.42 -6.47 -25.33
N LYS A 21 -0.55 -5.48 -25.50
CA LYS A 21 0.86 -5.54 -25.10
C LYS A 21 1.05 -5.73 -23.57
N TYR A 22 0.09 -5.29 -22.77
CA TYR A 22 0.14 -5.43 -21.32
C TYR A 22 -0.42 -6.78 -20.84
N MET A 23 -1.08 -7.52 -21.72
CA MET A 23 -1.71 -8.82 -21.42
C MET A 23 -0.78 -10.01 -21.74
N THR A 24 0.52 -9.76 -21.98
CA THR A 24 1.52 -10.77 -22.35
C THR A 24 2.04 -11.59 -21.16
N GLY A 25 1.64 -11.26 -19.92
CA GLY A 25 2.15 -11.89 -18.70
C GLY A 25 3.43 -11.26 -18.14
N GLU A 26 3.97 -10.24 -18.80
CA GLU A 26 5.14 -9.47 -18.32
C GLU A 26 4.74 -8.39 -17.30
N TYR A 27 3.45 -8.08 -17.21
CA TYR A 27 2.90 -7.04 -16.34
C TYR A 27 1.98 -7.67 -15.29
N ASP A 28 2.07 -7.18 -14.06
CA ASP A 28 1.20 -7.59 -12.95
C ASP A 28 -0.15 -6.87 -13.04
N LEU A 29 -1.05 -7.39 -13.88
CA LEU A 29 -2.36 -6.80 -14.09
C LEU A 29 -3.26 -6.95 -12.86
N GLU A 30 -3.12 -8.02 -12.10
CA GLU A 30 -3.90 -8.26 -10.87
C GLU A 30 -3.67 -7.17 -9.82
N ASN A 31 -2.46 -6.59 -9.77
CA ASN A 31 -2.11 -5.48 -8.90
C ASN A 31 -2.04 -4.13 -9.63
N SER A 32 -2.52 -4.07 -10.88
CA SER A 32 -2.65 -2.83 -11.64
C SER A 32 -4.02 -2.19 -11.46
N PHE A 33 -4.12 -0.88 -11.73
CA PHE A 33 -5.36 -0.13 -11.58
C PHE A 33 -5.79 0.54 -12.88
N VAL A 34 -7.09 0.57 -13.12
CA VAL A 34 -7.73 1.44 -14.12
C VAL A 34 -8.55 2.48 -13.36
N ILE A 35 -8.21 3.76 -13.54
CA ILE A 35 -8.92 4.88 -12.91
C ILE A 35 -9.75 5.56 -13.98
N GLY A 36 -11.04 5.76 -13.75
CA GLY A 36 -11.91 6.42 -14.70
C GLY A 36 -13.27 6.81 -14.13
N ASP A 37 -13.96 7.72 -14.82
CA ASP A 37 -15.22 8.31 -14.40
C ASP A 37 -16.46 7.57 -14.95
N ARG A 38 -16.26 6.59 -15.85
CA ARG A 38 -17.34 5.88 -16.54
C ARG A 38 -17.37 4.40 -16.17
N LEU A 39 -18.57 3.83 -16.22
CA LEU A 39 -18.73 2.37 -16.04
C LEU A 39 -17.93 1.55 -17.05
N THR A 40 -17.75 2.08 -18.29
CA THR A 40 -16.90 1.45 -19.31
C THR A 40 -15.41 1.38 -18.92
N ASP A 41 -14.95 2.19 -17.97
CA ASP A 41 -13.61 2.09 -17.41
C ASP A 41 -13.54 0.95 -16.40
N MET A 42 -14.59 0.73 -15.64
CA MET A 42 -14.70 -0.40 -14.72
C MET A 42 -14.81 -1.73 -15.48
N GLU A 43 -15.56 -1.75 -16.58
CA GLU A 43 -15.58 -2.91 -17.49
C GLU A 43 -14.20 -3.16 -18.11
N LEU A 44 -13.47 -2.11 -18.50
CA LEU A 44 -12.10 -2.24 -19.00
C LEU A 44 -11.18 -2.84 -17.94
N ALA A 45 -11.27 -2.39 -16.69
CA ALA A 45 -10.51 -2.97 -15.59
C ALA A 45 -10.80 -4.47 -15.45
N HIS A 46 -12.07 -4.85 -15.44
CA HIS A 46 -12.50 -6.24 -15.38
C HIS A 46 -11.94 -7.08 -16.55
N ASN A 47 -12.06 -6.57 -17.78
CA ASN A 47 -11.59 -7.25 -18.99
C ASN A 47 -10.07 -7.40 -19.05
N LEU A 48 -9.32 -6.53 -18.36
CA LEU A 48 -7.86 -6.62 -18.21
C LEU A 48 -7.43 -7.55 -17.07
N GLY A 49 -8.34 -7.91 -16.15
CA GLY A 49 -7.98 -8.56 -14.89
C GLY A 49 -7.31 -7.60 -13.89
N ALA A 50 -7.56 -6.29 -14.04
CA ALA A 50 -7.04 -5.23 -13.18
C ALA A 50 -8.10 -4.74 -12.19
N LYS A 51 -7.69 -3.99 -11.18
CA LYS A 51 -8.58 -3.35 -10.20
C LYS A 51 -9.14 -2.05 -10.77
N GLY A 52 -10.45 -1.80 -10.62
CA GLY A 52 -11.09 -0.55 -11.03
C GLY A 52 -11.16 0.45 -9.88
N ILE A 53 -10.76 1.71 -10.11
CA ILE A 53 -11.06 2.84 -9.23
C ILE A 53 -12.06 3.75 -9.97
N TRP A 54 -13.25 3.86 -9.41
CA TRP A 54 -14.31 4.65 -10.04
C TRP A 54 -14.29 6.08 -9.51
N LEU A 55 -13.88 7.02 -10.37
CA LEU A 55 -13.74 8.44 -10.05
C LEU A 55 -15.10 9.14 -10.13
N ARG A 56 -15.85 9.11 -9.03
CA ARG A 56 -17.15 9.77 -8.86
C ARG A 56 -17.54 9.85 -7.38
N PRO A 57 -18.52 10.72 -7.00
CA PRO A 57 -19.09 10.69 -5.66
C PRO A 57 -19.64 9.30 -5.30
N GLU A 58 -19.45 8.88 -4.05
CA GLU A 58 -19.95 7.59 -3.55
C GLU A 58 -21.49 7.52 -3.60
N GLU A 59 -22.13 8.69 -3.41
CA GLU A 59 -23.59 8.80 -3.41
C GLU A 59 -24.20 8.37 -4.76
N GLY A 60 -25.04 7.36 -4.71
CA GLY A 60 -25.71 6.79 -5.90
C GLY A 60 -24.86 5.80 -6.71
N ALA A 61 -23.60 5.57 -6.38
CA ALA A 61 -22.73 4.63 -7.09
C ALA A 61 -23.24 3.19 -7.04
N GLU A 62 -23.70 2.75 -5.87
CA GLU A 62 -24.26 1.39 -5.70
C GLU A 62 -25.48 1.13 -6.58
N SER A 63 -26.38 2.11 -6.72
CA SER A 63 -27.58 1.97 -7.55
C SER A 63 -27.25 1.89 -9.04
N GLU A 64 -26.24 2.60 -9.52
CA GLU A 64 -25.76 2.49 -10.89
C GLU A 64 -25.05 1.15 -11.15
N LEU A 65 -24.22 0.69 -10.22
CA LEU A 65 -23.58 -0.62 -10.33
C LEU A 65 -24.61 -1.75 -10.36
N ALA A 66 -25.67 -1.67 -9.52
CA ALA A 66 -26.75 -2.64 -9.50
C ALA A 66 -27.57 -2.66 -10.80
N ALA A 67 -27.69 -1.53 -11.48
CA ALA A 67 -28.39 -1.40 -12.77
C ALA A 67 -27.53 -1.87 -13.96
N TYR A 68 -26.24 -1.96 -13.78
CA TYR A 68 -25.28 -2.45 -14.77
C TYR A 68 -25.02 -3.95 -14.57
N ALA A 69 -24.16 -4.58 -15.34
CA ALA A 69 -23.93 -6.03 -15.20
C ALA A 69 -23.40 -6.41 -13.81
N THR A 70 -23.93 -7.46 -13.21
CA THR A 70 -23.71 -7.93 -11.83
C THR A 70 -22.26 -8.34 -11.48
N SER A 71 -21.31 -8.19 -12.39
CA SER A 71 -19.91 -8.62 -12.21
C SER A 71 -18.93 -7.48 -11.95
N LEU A 72 -19.37 -6.21 -12.02
CA LEU A 72 -18.48 -5.07 -11.81
C LEU A 72 -18.44 -4.71 -10.32
N SER A 73 -17.25 -4.81 -9.73
CA SER A 73 -16.99 -4.42 -8.35
C SER A 73 -15.75 -3.53 -8.34
N PRO A 74 -15.91 -2.19 -8.37
CA PRO A 74 -14.77 -1.29 -8.19
C PRO A 74 -14.06 -1.59 -6.89
N ALA A 75 -12.73 -1.57 -6.91
CA ALA A 75 -11.92 -1.71 -5.70
C ALA A 75 -12.01 -0.49 -4.79
N TYR A 76 -12.28 0.68 -5.38
CA TYR A 76 -12.50 1.93 -4.65
C TYR A 76 -13.38 2.89 -5.46
N ILE A 77 -14.17 3.72 -4.76
CA ILE A 77 -15.05 4.74 -5.34
C ILE A 77 -14.79 6.05 -4.61
N THR A 78 -14.45 7.10 -5.33
CA THR A 78 -14.27 8.46 -4.78
C THR A 78 -14.17 9.47 -5.92
N ASP A 79 -14.50 10.73 -5.67
CA ASP A 79 -14.28 11.87 -6.56
C ASP A 79 -13.01 12.67 -6.19
N ASP A 80 -12.29 12.23 -5.16
CA ASP A 80 -11.13 12.91 -4.58
C ASP A 80 -9.83 12.18 -4.99
N TRP A 81 -8.95 12.89 -5.71
CA TRP A 81 -7.65 12.37 -6.12
C TRP A 81 -6.68 12.14 -4.97
N ASP A 82 -6.79 12.91 -3.88
CA ASP A 82 -5.95 12.71 -2.69
C ASP A 82 -6.30 11.38 -2.03
N LYS A 83 -7.60 11.06 -1.95
CA LYS A 83 -8.06 9.76 -1.46
C LYS A 83 -7.66 8.59 -2.38
N ILE A 84 -7.60 8.79 -3.70
CA ILE A 84 -7.07 7.77 -4.62
C ILE A 84 -5.60 7.52 -4.32
N THR A 85 -4.82 8.58 -4.12
CA THR A 85 -3.41 8.48 -3.75
C THR A 85 -3.24 7.74 -2.43
N GLU A 86 -3.99 8.10 -1.39
CA GLU A 86 -4.00 7.39 -0.12
C GLU A 86 -4.35 5.91 -0.29
N TYR A 87 -5.39 5.59 -1.08
CA TYR A 87 -5.81 4.22 -1.34
C TYR A 87 -4.72 3.40 -2.06
N LEU A 88 -4.10 3.96 -3.10
CA LEU A 88 -3.06 3.29 -3.88
C LEU A 88 -1.81 2.99 -3.06
N PHE A 89 -1.49 3.82 -2.09
CA PHE A 89 -0.33 3.66 -1.22
C PHE A 89 -0.67 3.10 0.17
N ALA A 90 -1.96 2.96 0.51
CA ALA A 90 -2.41 2.45 1.80
C ALA A 90 -1.92 1.01 2.02
N GLY A 91 -1.16 0.82 3.08
CA GLY A 91 -0.67 -0.50 3.49
C GLY A 91 0.44 -1.10 2.63
N GLU A 92 0.87 -0.46 1.55
CA GLU A 92 1.99 -0.95 0.74
C GLU A 92 3.35 -0.68 1.40
N ARG A 93 3.47 0.42 2.17
CA ARG A 93 4.70 0.77 2.89
C ARG A 93 4.66 0.33 4.35
N ARG A 94 4.33 -0.94 4.57
CA ARG A 94 4.34 -1.55 5.89
C ARG A 94 5.12 -2.86 5.87
N ALA A 95 5.91 -3.08 6.91
CA ALA A 95 6.62 -4.34 7.09
C ALA A 95 6.68 -4.74 8.55
N ALA A 96 6.51 -6.03 8.81
CA ALA A 96 6.80 -6.63 10.08
C ALA A 96 8.08 -7.49 9.98
N VAL A 97 8.94 -7.36 10.98
CA VAL A 97 10.19 -8.12 11.12
C VAL A 97 10.25 -8.73 12.50
N ARG A 98 10.62 -10.00 12.57
CA ARG A 98 11.04 -10.64 13.82
C ARG A 98 12.48 -11.09 13.67
N ARG A 99 13.33 -10.67 14.60
CA ARG A 99 14.73 -11.05 14.71
C ARG A 99 14.97 -11.68 16.08
N ALA A 100 15.46 -12.90 16.09
CA ALA A 100 15.83 -13.58 17.34
C ALA A 100 17.28 -14.05 17.26
N THR A 101 18.04 -13.76 18.30
CA THR A 101 19.40 -14.25 18.54
C THR A 101 19.41 -15.08 19.82
N LYS A 102 20.58 -15.36 20.39
CA LYS A 102 20.67 -15.97 21.73
C LYS A 102 20.44 -14.95 22.83
N GLU A 103 20.73 -13.69 22.53
CA GLU A 103 20.73 -12.55 23.44
C GLU A 103 19.41 -11.76 23.39
N THR A 104 18.73 -11.76 22.22
CA THR A 104 17.56 -10.88 21.97
C THR A 104 16.43 -11.59 21.22
N ASP A 105 15.18 -11.19 21.50
CA ASP A 105 13.99 -11.51 20.69
C ASP A 105 13.26 -10.20 20.41
N ILE A 106 13.21 -9.79 19.14
CA ILE A 106 12.78 -8.47 18.67
C ILE A 106 11.67 -8.63 17.69
N TYR A 107 10.61 -7.84 17.87
CA TYR A 107 9.53 -7.67 16.93
C TYR A 107 9.39 -6.19 16.59
N VAL A 108 9.43 -5.87 15.30
CA VAL A 108 9.17 -4.55 14.74
C VAL A 108 8.03 -4.65 13.73
N ASP A 109 7.04 -3.78 13.83
CA ASP A 109 5.99 -3.57 12.82
C ASP A 109 5.94 -2.07 12.51
N TRP A 110 6.29 -1.70 11.29
CA TRP A 110 6.40 -0.32 10.87
C TRP A 110 5.54 -0.03 9.65
N ASN A 111 4.54 0.82 9.84
CA ASN A 111 3.71 1.36 8.76
C ASN A 111 4.15 2.80 8.46
N LEU A 112 4.74 3.02 7.30
CA LEU A 112 5.23 4.34 6.87
C LEU A 112 4.09 5.28 6.48
N ASP A 113 2.90 4.75 6.16
CA ASP A 113 1.67 5.49 5.86
C ASP A 113 0.74 5.58 7.09
N GLY A 114 1.34 5.64 8.28
CA GLY A 114 0.64 5.68 9.56
C GLY A 114 0.12 7.06 9.95
N THR A 115 -0.24 7.19 11.21
CA THR A 115 -0.80 8.41 11.82
C THR A 115 -0.01 8.88 13.05
N GLY A 116 1.18 8.33 13.29
CA GLY A 116 2.03 8.63 14.44
C GLY A 116 1.69 7.80 15.69
N LYS A 117 1.02 6.64 15.53
CA LYS A 117 0.72 5.74 16.63
C LYS A 117 1.95 4.90 16.96
N THR A 118 2.36 4.91 18.21
CA THR A 118 3.55 4.17 18.66
C THR A 118 3.22 3.20 19.81
N SER A 119 3.92 2.07 19.83
CA SER A 119 3.87 1.09 20.92
C SER A 119 5.27 0.50 21.10
N ILE A 120 6.04 1.09 22.00
CA ILE A 120 7.47 0.80 22.17
C ILE A 120 7.72 0.16 23.52
N SER A 121 8.49 -0.91 23.57
CA SER A 121 8.91 -1.60 24.78
C SER A 121 10.22 -2.35 24.53
N THR A 122 11.35 -1.75 24.88
CA THR A 122 12.69 -2.36 24.80
C THR A 122 13.26 -2.72 26.17
N GLY A 123 12.67 -2.19 27.23
CA GLY A 123 13.19 -2.27 28.59
C GLY A 123 14.17 -1.16 28.94
N LEU A 124 14.52 -0.28 28.00
CA LEU A 124 15.44 0.86 28.16
C LEU A 124 14.66 2.17 27.98
N GLY A 125 14.31 2.85 29.07
CA GLY A 125 13.38 3.97 29.05
C GLY A 125 13.79 5.13 28.13
N PHE A 126 15.07 5.47 28.05
CA PHE A 126 15.54 6.51 27.14
C PHE A 126 15.46 6.05 25.67
N PHE A 127 15.79 4.81 25.38
CA PHE A 127 15.71 4.25 24.04
C PHE A 127 14.24 4.13 23.58
N ASP A 128 13.34 3.70 24.47
CA ASP A 128 11.89 3.71 24.21
C ASP A 128 11.40 5.11 23.83
N HIS A 129 11.83 6.14 24.58
CA HIS A 129 11.49 7.53 24.27
C HIS A 129 12.00 7.96 22.89
N MET A 130 13.24 7.62 22.54
CA MET A 130 13.81 8.00 21.22
C MET A 130 13.07 7.33 20.06
N LEU A 131 12.72 6.06 20.19
CA LEU A 131 11.95 5.32 19.18
C LEU A 131 10.52 5.86 19.06
N ASP A 132 9.89 6.23 20.17
CA ASP A 132 8.58 6.88 20.20
C ASP A 132 8.60 8.21 19.44
N GLN A 133 9.68 9.01 19.59
CA GLN A 133 9.84 10.26 18.83
C GLN A 133 9.99 10.00 17.32
N ILE A 134 10.65 8.92 16.91
CA ILE A 134 10.75 8.56 15.49
C ILE A 134 9.34 8.38 14.91
N GLY A 135 8.50 7.54 15.50
CA GLY A 135 7.14 7.29 14.99
C GLY A 135 6.28 8.55 15.00
N LYS A 136 6.27 9.30 16.10
CA LYS A 136 5.44 10.50 16.25
C LYS A 136 5.83 11.63 15.28
N HIS A 137 7.11 11.94 15.18
CA HIS A 137 7.57 13.05 14.33
C HIS A 137 7.58 12.72 12.84
N SER A 138 7.74 11.45 12.47
CA SER A 138 7.60 11.02 11.07
C SER A 138 6.16 10.80 10.64
N GLY A 139 5.18 10.81 11.59
CA GLY A 139 3.79 10.49 11.30
C GLY A 139 3.54 9.00 10.99
N THR A 140 4.53 8.13 11.23
CA THR A 140 4.43 6.69 10.95
C THR A 140 3.90 5.92 12.16
N ASP A 141 3.24 4.77 11.92
CA ASP A 141 2.86 3.89 13.03
C ASP A 141 4.00 2.89 13.29
N LEU A 142 4.51 2.87 14.52
CA LEU A 142 5.66 2.05 14.89
C LEU A 142 5.38 1.23 16.16
N THR A 143 5.48 -0.10 16.03
CA THR A 143 5.47 -1.03 17.15
C THR A 143 6.84 -1.70 17.27
N VAL A 144 7.46 -1.60 18.45
CA VAL A 144 8.73 -2.27 18.77
C VAL A 144 8.59 -3.00 20.11
N ARG A 145 8.83 -4.29 20.09
CA ARG A 145 8.84 -5.11 21.30
C ARG A 145 10.14 -5.88 21.34
N VAL A 146 10.88 -5.72 22.42
CA VAL A 146 12.19 -6.34 22.60
C VAL A 146 12.26 -7.05 23.94
N LYS A 147 12.82 -8.23 23.91
CA LYS A 147 13.28 -8.95 25.10
C LYS A 147 14.78 -9.19 24.89
N GLY A 148 15.63 -8.48 25.62
CA GLY A 148 17.07 -8.60 25.58
C GLY A 148 17.65 -9.06 26.91
N ASP A 149 18.93 -9.36 26.92
CA ASP A 149 19.74 -9.79 28.05
C ASP A 149 20.28 -8.62 28.91
N LEU A 150 19.38 -7.71 29.29
CA LEU A 150 19.72 -6.45 30.00
C LEU A 150 20.46 -6.63 31.31
N GLU A 151 20.46 -7.84 31.87
CA GLU A 151 21.27 -8.22 33.02
C GLU A 151 22.79 -8.31 32.69
N VAL A 152 23.14 -8.44 31.42
CA VAL A 152 24.51 -8.43 30.91
C VAL A 152 24.91 -6.99 30.61
N ASP A 153 24.29 -6.40 29.59
CA ASP A 153 24.33 -4.96 29.29
C ASP A 153 23.24 -4.58 28.25
N GLU A 154 23.19 -3.31 27.86
CA GLU A 154 22.20 -2.79 26.92
C GLU A 154 22.63 -2.91 25.45
N HIS A 155 23.87 -3.26 25.17
CA HIS A 155 24.48 -3.22 23.83
C HIS A 155 23.73 -4.09 22.82
N HIS A 156 23.52 -5.38 23.12
CA HIS A 156 22.83 -6.31 22.24
C HIS A 156 21.39 -5.86 21.96
N THR A 157 20.70 -5.36 22.98
CA THR A 157 19.33 -4.85 22.86
C THR A 157 19.25 -3.67 21.89
N ILE A 158 20.18 -2.70 21.99
CA ILE A 158 20.18 -1.50 21.13
C ILE A 158 20.61 -1.87 19.71
N GLU A 159 21.69 -2.60 19.53
CA GLU A 159 22.25 -2.95 18.21
C GLU A 159 21.26 -3.79 17.41
N ASP A 160 20.77 -4.89 17.95
CA ASP A 160 19.85 -5.80 17.27
C ASP A 160 18.50 -5.13 16.97
N THR A 161 18.02 -4.23 17.84
CA THR A 161 16.82 -3.43 17.57
C THR A 161 17.05 -2.49 16.40
N ALA A 162 18.20 -1.82 16.32
CA ALA A 162 18.54 -0.93 15.20
C ALA A 162 18.61 -1.71 13.87
N ILE A 163 19.18 -2.92 13.88
CA ILE A 163 19.21 -3.80 12.71
C ILE A 163 17.78 -4.17 12.28
N ALA A 164 16.93 -4.61 13.22
CA ALA A 164 15.55 -4.99 12.92
C ALA A 164 14.71 -3.82 12.39
N LEU A 165 14.91 -2.61 12.91
CA LEU A 165 14.29 -1.38 12.39
C LEU A 165 14.75 -1.08 10.96
N GLY A 166 16.05 -1.18 10.69
CA GLY A 166 16.60 -0.99 9.34
C GLY A 166 16.03 -1.99 8.33
N GLU A 167 15.90 -3.26 8.73
CA GLU A 167 15.27 -4.30 7.91
C GLU A 167 13.78 -4.02 7.65
N ALA A 168 13.02 -3.58 8.66
CA ALA A 168 11.61 -3.24 8.54
C ALA A 168 11.43 -2.04 7.59
N MET A 169 12.23 -0.99 7.76
CA MET A 169 12.22 0.18 6.88
C MET A 169 12.55 -0.20 5.44
N LEU A 170 13.60 -1.00 5.21
CA LEU A 170 13.99 -1.43 3.87
C LEU A 170 12.86 -2.21 3.18
N LYS A 171 12.21 -3.12 3.90
CA LYS A 171 11.08 -3.89 3.38
C LYS A 171 9.86 -3.02 3.10
N ALA A 172 9.54 -2.08 3.99
CA ALA A 172 8.42 -1.17 3.81
C ALA A 172 8.63 -0.19 2.65
N LEU A 173 9.86 0.26 2.39
CA LEU A 173 10.22 1.11 1.27
C LEU A 173 10.27 0.37 -0.08
N GLY A 174 10.34 -0.96 -0.06
CA GLY A 174 10.40 -1.77 -1.27
C GLY A 174 11.55 -1.38 -2.20
N ASP A 175 11.27 -1.22 -3.49
CA ASP A 175 12.25 -0.87 -4.53
C ASP A 175 12.63 0.62 -4.54
N LYS A 176 12.04 1.41 -3.66
CA LYS A 176 12.26 2.86 -3.48
C LYS A 176 11.91 3.71 -4.71
N ARG A 177 11.07 3.20 -5.62
CA ARG A 177 10.54 4.00 -6.72
C ARG A 177 9.58 5.06 -6.19
N GLY A 178 9.57 6.23 -6.81
CA GLY A 178 8.73 7.36 -6.40
C GLY A 178 9.24 8.13 -5.17
N ILE A 179 10.37 7.73 -4.57
CA ILE A 179 11.01 8.52 -3.51
C ILE A 179 11.83 9.63 -4.15
N GLU A 180 11.52 10.88 -3.80
CA GLU A 180 12.31 12.03 -4.22
C GLU A 180 13.73 11.96 -3.62
N ARG A 181 14.70 12.30 -4.42
CA ARG A 181 16.12 12.38 -4.02
C ARG A 181 16.65 13.74 -4.41
N TYR A 182 17.43 14.31 -3.54
CA TYR A 182 18.14 15.57 -3.79
C TYR A 182 19.34 15.36 -4.72
#